data_ace3c8e2f0ea745f5455a7c92b188070
#
_entry.id   ace3c8e2f0ea745f5455a7c92b188070
#
_cell.length_a   1.000
_cell.length_b   1.000
_cell.length_c   1.000
_cell.angle_alpha   90.00
_cell.angle_beta   90.00
_cell.angle_gamma   90.00
#
_symmetry.space_group_name_H-M   'P 1'
#
loop_
_entity.id
_entity.type
_entity.pdbx_description
1 polymer ?
#
loop_
_entity_poly.entity_id
_entity_poly.type
_entity_poly.pdbx_seq_one_letter_code
_entity_poly.pdbx_strand_id
1 'polypeptide(L)'
;MIRFKLILCCLLSGATLTVEAAPKRAPKAKPAPLPAAVQTQLEGRLGERMNACIRQRVMSEDELSLVAPFKQRDEKELWQSEFWGKWTLGAVGSYRYNRDPELLAKITRGVQAILATQSPDGYIGNYAPDAQLGGWDVWGRKYTMFGLLAYYDLTGDKKSLEGAVKLADHLLTQIPAQESIVRAGYYRGMPPSSVLVPMVMLYNRTMDSRYLDFAKYIVSEWETPDGPQLVSKALADVPVAERFPSHGSAQAWWSWENGQKAYEMMSCYDGLLGLYALTRNADYLKAAEKSVRNIIDEEINIAGSGSADECFYHGRRMQTTPAYSMMETCVTMTWMQLCGHLLELTHDPLYADQIERTVYNALLAALKGDGSQIAKYSPLEGV
;
A
#
# COMPACT_ATOMS: atom_id res chain seq x y z
N MET A 1 -27.09 -65.00 -37.46
CA MET A 1 -27.80 -65.72 -36.39
C MET A 1 -27.38 -65.03 -35.09
N ILE A 2 -28.11 -64.40 -34.27
CA ILE A 2 -29.49 -64.44 -33.82
C ILE A 2 -29.93 -62.99 -33.49
N ARG A 3 -31.12 -62.61 -33.90
CA ARG A 3 -31.87 -61.40 -33.55
C ARG A 3 -32.40 -61.57 -32.15
N PHE A 4 -32.48 -60.47 -31.37
CA PHE A 4 -33.66 -60.21 -30.48
C PHE A 4 -34.02 -58.75 -30.42
N LYS A 5 -35.33 -58.52 -30.53
CA LYS A 5 -36.08 -57.29 -30.68
C LYS A 5 -36.40 -56.62 -29.34
N LEU A 6 -36.45 -55.32 -29.38
CA LEU A 6 -37.44 -54.38 -28.80
C LEU A 6 -38.27 -54.81 -27.57
N ILE A 7 -38.34 -53.91 -26.60
CA ILE A 7 -39.63 -53.36 -26.11
C ILE A 7 -39.39 -51.90 -25.67
N LEU A 8 -40.23 -51.03 -26.27
CA LEU A 8 -40.43 -49.61 -26.01
C LEU A 8 -41.41 -49.49 -24.86
N CYS A 9 -41.08 -48.75 -23.76
CA CYS A 9 -42.03 -48.25 -22.81
C CYS A 9 -41.78 -46.78 -22.56
N CYS A 10 -42.67 -45.96 -23.12
CA CYS A 10 -42.89 -44.58 -22.79
C CYS A 10 -43.32 -44.42 -21.34
N LEU A 11 -42.62 -43.65 -20.54
CA LEU A 11 -43.20 -42.98 -19.38
C LEU A 11 -42.78 -41.53 -19.47
N LEU A 12 -43.71 -40.69 -19.83
CA LEU A 12 -43.72 -39.24 -19.68
C LEU A 12 -43.74 -38.91 -18.18
N SER A 13 -42.62 -38.53 -17.63
CA SER A 13 -42.59 -37.77 -16.36
C SER A 13 -42.18 -36.36 -16.69
N GLY A 14 -43.13 -35.45 -16.64
CA GLY A 14 -42.92 -34.02 -16.77
C GLY A 14 -42.04 -33.50 -15.62
N ALA A 15 -40.77 -33.28 -15.93
CA ALA A 15 -39.88 -32.49 -15.07
C ALA A 15 -40.22 -31.01 -15.36
N THR A 16 -40.98 -30.39 -14.52
CA THR A 16 -41.08 -28.93 -14.44
C THR A 16 -39.71 -28.43 -14.00
N LEU A 17 -38.96 -27.85 -14.92
CA LEU A 17 -37.77 -27.04 -14.60
C LEU A 17 -38.27 -25.83 -13.81
N THR A 18 -38.18 -25.89 -12.49
CA THR A 18 -38.23 -24.69 -11.63
C THR A 18 -36.99 -23.90 -11.90
N VAL A 19 -37.12 -22.81 -12.64
CA VAL A 19 -36.10 -21.76 -12.72
C VAL A 19 -35.99 -21.19 -11.31
N GLU A 20 -34.96 -21.61 -10.58
CA GLU A 20 -34.58 -20.96 -9.34
C GLU A 20 -34.24 -19.50 -9.67
N ALA A 21 -35.05 -18.58 -9.12
CA ALA A 21 -34.82 -17.16 -9.25
C ALA A 21 -33.43 -16.85 -8.64
N ALA A 22 -32.60 -16.19 -9.40
CA ALA A 22 -31.28 -15.73 -8.94
C ALA A 22 -31.43 -15.08 -7.54
N PRO A 23 -30.51 -15.36 -6.61
CA PRO A 23 -30.60 -14.85 -5.25
C PRO A 23 -30.72 -13.31 -5.30
N LYS A 24 -31.79 -12.78 -4.69
CA LYS A 24 -31.99 -11.33 -4.56
C LYS A 24 -30.71 -10.72 -3.96
N ARG A 25 -30.10 -9.80 -4.72
CA ARG A 25 -28.95 -9.02 -4.30
C ARG A 25 -29.19 -8.53 -2.86
N ALA A 26 -28.30 -8.90 -1.95
CA ALA A 26 -28.34 -8.39 -0.58
C ALA A 26 -28.44 -6.85 -0.61
N PRO A 27 -29.24 -6.24 0.27
CA PRO A 27 -29.35 -4.79 0.32
C PRO A 27 -27.95 -4.20 0.53
N LYS A 28 -27.59 -3.21 -0.30
CA LYS A 28 -26.31 -2.48 -0.19
C LYS A 28 -26.17 -2.01 1.26
N ALA A 29 -25.27 -2.61 2.00
CA ALA A 29 -24.92 -2.12 3.33
C ALA A 29 -24.44 -0.67 3.16
N LYS A 30 -25.07 0.26 3.87
CA LYS A 30 -24.54 1.62 3.96
C LYS A 30 -23.13 1.51 4.53
N PRO A 31 -22.16 2.28 4.01
CA PRO A 31 -20.83 2.36 4.62
C PRO A 31 -21.02 2.59 6.11
N ALA A 32 -20.34 1.79 6.94
CA ALA A 32 -20.35 2.03 8.37
C ALA A 32 -19.87 3.48 8.62
N PRO A 33 -20.56 4.26 9.47
CA PRO A 33 -20.04 5.58 9.82
C PRO A 33 -18.64 5.38 10.36
N LEU A 34 -17.69 6.22 9.89
CA LEU A 34 -16.34 6.25 10.44
C LEU A 34 -16.46 6.38 11.97
N PRO A 35 -15.76 5.57 12.77
CA PRO A 35 -15.84 5.66 14.21
C PRO A 35 -15.57 7.11 14.62
N ALA A 36 -16.38 7.62 15.55
CA ALA A 36 -16.18 8.95 16.12
C ALA A 36 -14.70 9.04 16.51
N ALA A 37 -14.01 10.05 15.97
CA ALA A 37 -12.56 10.18 16.17
C ALA A 37 -12.29 10.22 17.67
N VAL A 38 -11.72 9.16 18.21
CA VAL A 38 -11.21 9.15 19.59
C VAL A 38 -10.11 10.18 19.61
N GLN A 39 -10.29 11.24 20.38
CA GLN A 39 -9.24 12.23 20.56
C GLN A 39 -8.19 11.62 21.48
N THR A 40 -7.08 11.23 20.91
CA THR A 40 -5.92 10.71 21.63
C THR A 40 -4.97 11.86 21.92
N GLN A 41 -4.55 12.01 23.17
CA GLN A 41 -3.48 12.91 23.57
C GLN A 41 -2.33 12.06 24.09
N LEU A 42 -1.14 12.30 23.53
CA LEU A 42 0.09 11.66 23.99
C LEU A 42 0.84 12.60 24.95
N GLU A 43 1.32 12.05 26.05
CA GLU A 43 2.09 12.76 27.06
C GLU A 43 3.53 12.23 27.13
N GLY A 44 4.36 12.90 27.93
CA GLY A 44 5.76 12.54 28.13
C GLY A 44 6.58 12.60 26.83
N ARG A 45 7.65 11.81 26.78
CA ARG A 45 8.62 11.84 25.68
C ARG A 45 8.00 11.59 24.30
N LEU A 46 7.01 10.70 24.21
CA LEU A 46 6.37 10.39 22.93
C LEU A 46 5.55 11.59 22.44
N GLY A 47 4.76 12.20 23.32
CA GLY A 47 3.98 13.41 23.00
C GLY A 47 4.86 14.60 22.63
N GLU A 48 5.96 14.82 23.37
CA GLU A 48 6.95 15.85 23.06
C GLU A 48 7.54 15.69 21.65
N ARG A 49 7.97 14.46 21.30
CA ARG A 49 8.52 14.13 19.99
C ARG A 49 7.50 14.30 18.87
N MET A 50 6.28 13.84 19.07
CA MET A 50 5.20 13.99 18.10
C MET A 50 4.89 15.47 17.86
N ASN A 51 4.73 16.26 18.91
CA ASN A 51 4.46 17.69 18.80
C ASN A 51 5.63 18.45 18.16
N ALA A 52 6.86 18.08 18.44
CA ALA A 52 8.04 18.65 17.78
C ALA A 52 8.04 18.32 16.27
N CYS A 53 7.78 17.07 15.89
CA CYS A 53 7.71 16.65 14.48
C CYS A 53 6.58 17.38 13.74
N ILE A 54 5.40 17.51 14.35
CA ILE A 54 4.30 18.26 13.73
C ILE A 54 4.70 19.70 13.43
N ARG A 55 5.29 20.41 14.41
CA ARG A 55 5.71 21.80 14.22
C ARG A 55 6.85 21.97 13.24
N GLN A 56 7.90 21.13 13.37
CA GLN A 56 9.17 21.34 12.67
C GLN A 56 9.26 20.65 11.31
N ARG A 57 8.39 19.68 11.03
CA ARG A 57 8.38 18.97 9.76
C ARG A 57 7.07 19.14 9.00
N VAL A 58 5.92 18.84 9.64
CA VAL A 58 4.65 18.84 8.93
C VAL A 58 4.18 20.27 8.63
N MET A 59 4.25 21.15 9.63
CA MET A 59 3.84 22.56 9.49
C MET A 59 4.84 23.40 8.70
N SER A 60 6.13 23.11 8.79
CA SER A 60 7.18 23.86 8.09
C SER A 60 7.31 23.51 6.61
N GLU A 61 6.78 22.40 6.17
CA GLU A 61 6.87 21.97 4.76
C GLU A 61 6.15 22.98 3.85
N ASP A 62 6.71 23.29 2.71
CA ASP A 62 6.03 24.07 1.67
C ASP A 62 5.18 23.13 0.81
N GLU A 63 3.88 23.08 1.09
CA GLU A 63 2.95 22.20 0.39
C GLU A 63 2.82 22.51 -1.09
N LEU A 64 3.12 23.73 -1.51
CA LEU A 64 3.05 24.12 -2.92
C LEU A 64 4.31 23.71 -3.70
N SER A 65 5.46 23.67 -3.03
CA SER A 65 6.68 23.13 -3.63
C SER A 65 6.54 21.64 -3.94
N LEU A 66 5.79 20.88 -3.12
CA LEU A 66 5.49 19.47 -3.38
C LEU A 66 4.60 19.25 -4.61
N VAL A 67 3.86 20.29 -5.04
CA VAL A 67 2.99 20.25 -6.24
C VAL A 67 3.77 20.63 -7.50
N ALA A 68 4.90 21.32 -7.38
CA ALA A 68 5.65 21.82 -8.55
C ALA A 68 5.98 20.73 -9.60
N PRO A 69 6.45 19.51 -9.24
CA PRO A 69 6.72 18.45 -10.21
C PRO A 69 5.50 18.06 -11.06
N PHE A 70 4.30 18.10 -10.48
CA PHE A 70 3.04 17.76 -11.16
C PHE A 70 2.63 18.81 -12.23
N LYS A 71 3.14 20.03 -12.13
CA LYS A 71 2.95 21.08 -13.14
C LYS A 71 3.94 20.93 -14.29
N GLN A 72 5.16 20.47 -14.02
CA GLN A 72 6.22 20.31 -15.00
C GLN A 72 5.98 19.11 -15.92
N ARG A 73 5.66 17.94 -15.36
CA ARG A 73 5.34 16.69 -16.08
C ARG A 73 6.41 16.29 -17.10
N ASP A 74 7.65 16.35 -16.70
CA ASP A 74 8.82 16.02 -17.53
C ASP A 74 9.64 14.85 -16.97
N GLU A 75 9.16 14.23 -15.87
CA GLU A 75 9.81 13.09 -15.22
C GLU A 75 9.69 11.81 -16.06
N LYS A 76 10.70 10.95 -15.97
CA LYS A 76 10.73 9.66 -16.67
C LYS A 76 11.13 8.47 -15.79
N GLU A 77 11.79 8.70 -14.66
CA GLU A 77 12.40 7.62 -13.87
C GLU A 77 12.21 7.77 -12.36
N LEU A 78 12.13 9.00 -11.82
CA LEU A 78 12.24 9.25 -10.40
C LEU A 78 10.88 9.34 -9.70
N TRP A 79 10.90 9.38 -8.37
CA TRP A 79 9.75 9.15 -7.47
C TRP A 79 9.16 10.40 -6.81
N GLN A 80 9.50 11.61 -7.27
CA GLN A 80 9.10 12.86 -6.59
C GLN A 80 7.60 13.02 -6.41
N SER A 81 6.78 12.42 -7.26
CA SER A 81 5.32 12.47 -7.14
C SER A 81 4.75 11.80 -5.88
N GLU A 82 5.54 11.00 -5.18
CA GLU A 82 5.09 10.40 -3.91
C GLU A 82 5.03 11.41 -2.75
N PHE A 83 5.86 12.45 -2.78
CA PHE A 83 6.08 13.31 -1.62
C PHE A 83 4.85 14.11 -1.22
N TRP A 84 4.09 14.66 -2.19
CA TRP A 84 2.85 15.34 -1.89
C TRP A 84 1.85 14.45 -1.14
N GLY A 85 1.65 13.23 -1.62
CA GLY A 85 0.72 12.28 -1.00
C GLY A 85 1.18 11.82 0.37
N LYS A 86 2.48 11.53 0.55
CA LYS A 86 3.07 11.17 1.84
C LYS A 86 2.93 12.30 2.86
N TRP A 87 3.24 13.53 2.45
CA TRP A 87 3.04 14.69 3.31
C TRP A 87 1.57 14.86 3.70
N THR A 88 0.65 14.78 2.74
CA THR A 88 -0.79 14.93 2.98
C THR A 88 -1.31 13.90 3.98
N LEU A 89 -0.89 12.63 3.87
CA LEU A 89 -1.23 11.59 4.86
C LEU A 89 -0.75 11.94 6.26
N GLY A 90 0.51 12.35 6.38
CA GLY A 90 1.09 12.79 7.66
C GLY A 90 0.39 14.02 8.22
N ALA A 91 0.07 14.99 7.37
CA ALA A 91 -0.63 16.22 7.75
C ALA A 91 -2.06 15.95 8.22
N VAL A 92 -2.81 15.10 7.51
CA VAL A 92 -4.16 14.67 7.91
C VAL A 92 -4.12 13.94 9.25
N GLY A 93 -3.17 13.02 9.46
CA GLY A 93 -2.96 12.34 10.74
C GLY A 93 -2.64 13.32 11.86
N SER A 94 -1.76 14.28 11.61
CA SER A 94 -1.38 15.34 12.56
C SER A 94 -2.58 16.23 12.90
N TYR A 95 -3.37 16.63 11.91
CA TYR A 95 -4.59 17.41 12.16
C TYR A 95 -5.62 16.61 12.97
N ARG A 96 -5.79 15.33 12.72
CA ARG A 96 -6.67 14.48 13.54
C ARG A 96 -6.23 14.46 15.00
N TYR A 97 -4.93 14.55 15.26
CA TYR A 97 -4.36 14.58 16.60
C TYR A 97 -4.52 15.94 17.28
N ASN A 98 -4.12 17.06 16.65
CA ASN A 98 -4.03 18.36 17.32
C ASN A 98 -5.13 19.36 16.96
N ARG A 99 -5.93 19.12 15.89
CA ARG A 99 -7.00 19.98 15.40
C ARG A 99 -6.57 21.41 15.07
N ASP A 100 -5.32 21.59 14.69
CA ASP A 100 -4.77 22.90 14.34
C ASP A 100 -5.42 23.46 13.06
N PRO A 101 -6.15 24.60 13.11
CA PRO A 101 -6.83 25.14 11.95
C PRO A 101 -5.87 25.64 10.85
N GLU A 102 -4.65 26.08 11.21
CA GLU A 102 -3.64 26.46 10.25
C GLU A 102 -3.17 25.26 9.42
N LEU A 103 -2.97 24.12 10.08
CA LEU A 103 -2.63 22.88 9.40
C LEU A 103 -3.75 22.44 8.43
N LEU A 104 -5.02 22.54 8.84
CA LEU A 104 -6.13 22.25 7.93
C LEU A 104 -6.15 23.18 6.73
N ALA A 105 -5.93 24.47 6.93
CA ALA A 105 -5.86 25.43 5.83
C ALA A 105 -4.73 25.09 4.84
N LYS A 106 -3.57 24.68 5.38
CA LYS A 106 -2.42 24.25 4.61
C LYS A 106 -2.70 22.98 3.79
N ILE A 107 -3.30 21.97 4.40
CA ILE A 107 -3.74 20.74 3.70
C ILE A 107 -4.71 21.11 2.57
N THR A 108 -5.70 21.97 2.85
CA THR A 108 -6.70 22.40 1.88
C THR A 108 -6.06 23.10 0.67
N ARG A 109 -5.10 24.00 0.88
CA ARG A 109 -4.37 24.65 -0.23
C ARG A 109 -3.59 23.63 -1.07
N GLY A 110 -2.90 22.68 -0.43
CA GLY A 110 -2.18 21.62 -1.12
C GLY A 110 -3.10 20.73 -1.97
N VAL A 111 -4.27 20.38 -1.44
CA VAL A 111 -5.28 19.58 -2.17
C VAL A 111 -5.86 20.36 -3.35
N GLN A 112 -6.19 21.63 -3.17
CA GLN A 112 -6.66 22.49 -4.27
C GLN A 112 -5.61 22.64 -5.37
N ALA A 113 -4.34 22.81 -4.97
CA ALA A 113 -3.23 22.95 -5.91
C ALA A 113 -2.98 21.66 -6.72
N ILE A 114 -3.05 20.48 -6.09
CA ILE A 114 -2.85 19.20 -6.80
C ILE A 114 -4.02 18.91 -7.74
N LEU A 115 -5.26 19.16 -7.34
CA LEU A 115 -6.44 19.00 -8.19
C LEU A 115 -6.38 19.91 -9.42
N ALA A 116 -5.83 21.11 -9.28
CA ALA A 116 -5.64 22.04 -10.40
C ALA A 116 -4.63 21.53 -11.45
N THR A 117 -3.82 20.51 -11.13
CA THR A 117 -2.91 19.87 -12.09
C THR A 117 -3.55 18.73 -12.86
N GLN A 118 -4.79 18.31 -12.52
CA GLN A 118 -5.44 17.20 -13.20
C GLN A 118 -5.67 17.50 -14.68
N SER A 119 -5.16 16.63 -15.56
CA SER A 119 -5.38 16.77 -16.99
C SER A 119 -6.81 16.37 -17.39
N PRO A 120 -7.28 16.75 -18.59
CA PRO A 120 -8.63 16.43 -19.05
C PRO A 120 -8.96 14.95 -19.10
N ASP A 121 -7.95 14.09 -19.31
CA ASP A 121 -8.05 12.63 -19.30
C ASP A 121 -8.07 12.02 -17.89
N GLY A 122 -7.87 12.83 -16.85
CA GLY A 122 -7.93 12.43 -15.45
C GLY A 122 -6.56 12.19 -14.78
N TYR A 123 -5.46 12.24 -15.51
CA TYR A 123 -4.13 12.00 -14.94
C TYR A 123 -3.71 13.09 -13.95
N ILE A 124 -3.18 12.68 -12.80
CA ILE A 124 -2.43 13.52 -11.85
C ILE A 124 -1.12 12.78 -11.56
N GLY A 125 -0.02 13.31 -12.01
CA GLY A 125 1.31 12.77 -11.83
C GLY A 125 2.35 13.71 -12.42
N ASN A 126 3.62 13.38 -12.28
CA ASN A 126 4.72 14.20 -12.77
C ASN A 126 5.42 13.61 -14.00
N TYR A 127 5.00 12.45 -14.48
CA TYR A 127 5.62 11.78 -15.61
C TYR A 127 5.19 12.40 -16.94
N ALA A 128 6.14 12.47 -17.86
CA ALA A 128 5.88 12.82 -19.25
C ALA A 128 4.90 11.80 -19.88
N PRO A 129 4.04 12.22 -20.83
CA PRO A 129 3.04 11.31 -21.42
C PRO A 129 3.62 10.04 -22.05
N ASP A 130 4.80 10.12 -22.62
CA ASP A 130 5.55 9.01 -23.24
C ASP A 130 6.28 8.11 -22.25
N ALA A 131 6.34 8.50 -20.97
CA ALA A 131 7.00 7.76 -19.90
C ALA A 131 6.02 7.20 -18.84
N GLN A 132 4.72 7.43 -19.00
CA GLN A 132 3.71 6.89 -18.10
C GLN A 132 3.77 5.36 -18.07
N LEU A 133 3.38 4.75 -16.95
CA LEU A 133 3.53 3.34 -16.59
C LEU A 133 4.98 2.88 -16.38
N GLY A 134 5.98 3.68 -16.72
CA GLY A 134 7.39 3.40 -16.43
C GLY A 134 7.79 3.80 -15.01
N GLY A 135 8.97 3.38 -14.59
CA GLY A 135 9.61 3.83 -13.36
C GLY A 135 8.72 3.76 -12.12
N TRP A 136 8.50 4.93 -11.51
CA TRP A 136 7.70 5.12 -10.31
C TRP A 136 6.36 5.84 -10.57
N ASP A 137 5.91 5.94 -11.81
CA ASP A 137 4.69 6.67 -12.15
C ASP A 137 3.46 6.15 -11.39
N VAL A 138 3.15 4.86 -11.49
CA VAL A 138 1.96 4.27 -10.82
C VAL A 138 2.10 4.32 -9.30
N TRP A 139 3.33 4.18 -8.77
CA TRP A 139 3.62 4.41 -7.37
C TRP A 139 3.29 5.84 -6.91
N GLY A 140 3.64 6.84 -7.72
CA GLY A 140 3.27 8.23 -7.47
C GLY A 140 1.76 8.46 -7.50
N ARG A 141 1.07 7.89 -8.50
CA ARG A 141 -0.40 7.93 -8.58
C ARG A 141 -1.07 7.31 -7.34
N LYS A 142 -0.51 6.22 -6.79
CA LYS A 142 -0.97 5.63 -5.53
C LYS A 142 -0.99 6.67 -4.41
N TYR A 143 0.12 7.37 -4.21
CA TYR A 143 0.23 8.39 -3.16
C TYR A 143 -0.68 9.59 -3.40
N THR A 144 -0.85 10.00 -4.65
CA THR A 144 -1.81 11.03 -5.02
C THR A 144 -3.23 10.64 -4.62
N MET A 145 -3.66 9.41 -4.95
CA MET A 145 -4.96 8.89 -4.53
C MET A 145 -5.09 8.83 -3.01
N PHE A 146 -4.06 8.40 -2.30
CA PHE A 146 -4.05 8.39 -0.83
C PHE A 146 -4.30 9.78 -0.24
N GLY A 147 -3.58 10.78 -0.71
CA GLY A 147 -3.74 12.16 -0.22
C GLY A 147 -5.14 12.69 -0.47
N LEU A 148 -5.68 12.49 -1.67
CA LEU A 148 -7.03 12.92 -2.03
C LEU A 148 -8.11 12.19 -1.20
N LEU A 149 -7.98 10.88 -1.03
CA LEU A 149 -8.93 10.07 -0.25
C LEU A 149 -8.85 10.39 1.25
N ALA A 150 -7.65 10.61 1.78
CA ALA A 150 -7.49 11.00 3.19
C ALA A 150 -8.13 12.37 3.47
N TYR A 151 -8.02 13.32 2.55
CA TYR A 151 -8.68 14.61 2.67
C TYR A 151 -10.19 14.49 2.54
N TYR A 152 -10.69 13.68 1.60
CA TYR A 152 -12.12 13.36 1.51
C TYR A 152 -12.66 12.77 2.81
N ASP A 153 -11.96 11.80 3.39
CA ASP A 153 -12.36 11.16 4.65
C ASP A 153 -12.34 12.14 5.85
N LEU A 154 -11.52 13.17 5.77
CA LEU A 154 -11.43 14.19 6.79
C LEU A 154 -12.54 15.24 6.69
N THR A 155 -12.88 15.68 5.47
CA THR A 155 -13.67 16.88 5.22
C THR A 155 -15.00 16.62 4.53
N GLY A 156 -15.15 15.47 3.85
CA GLY A 156 -16.27 15.18 2.97
C GLY A 156 -16.21 15.92 1.61
N ASP A 157 -15.04 16.50 1.26
CA ASP A 157 -14.90 17.25 0.00
C ASP A 157 -15.01 16.33 -1.22
N LYS A 158 -16.14 16.46 -1.92
CA LYS A 158 -16.45 15.63 -3.09
C LYS A 158 -15.48 15.83 -4.25
N LYS A 159 -14.88 17.00 -4.38
CA LYS A 159 -13.94 17.28 -5.48
C LYS A 159 -12.66 16.44 -5.34
N SER A 160 -12.19 16.20 -4.11
CA SER A 160 -11.05 15.33 -3.89
C SER A 160 -11.37 13.86 -4.18
N LEU A 161 -12.58 13.37 -3.84
CA LEU A 161 -13.01 12.04 -4.25
C LEU A 161 -13.13 11.92 -5.78
N GLU A 162 -13.74 12.90 -6.44
CA GLU A 162 -13.85 12.92 -7.91
C GLU A 162 -12.47 12.97 -8.59
N GLY A 163 -11.51 13.72 -8.03
CA GLY A 163 -10.13 13.74 -8.52
C GLY A 163 -9.45 12.37 -8.43
N ALA A 164 -9.62 11.68 -7.29
CA ALA A 164 -9.09 10.33 -7.10
C ALA A 164 -9.77 9.32 -8.05
N VAL A 165 -11.09 9.42 -8.25
CA VAL A 165 -11.85 8.60 -9.21
C VAL A 165 -11.33 8.77 -10.62
N LYS A 166 -11.19 10.00 -11.10
CA LYS A 166 -10.68 10.27 -12.46
C LYS A 166 -9.25 9.74 -12.64
N LEU A 167 -8.40 9.89 -11.62
CA LEU A 167 -7.03 9.35 -11.68
C LEU A 167 -7.02 7.81 -11.74
N ALA A 168 -7.88 7.16 -10.99
CA ALA A 168 -8.04 5.72 -11.04
C ALA A 168 -8.62 5.26 -12.39
N ASP A 169 -9.66 5.93 -12.88
CA ASP A 169 -10.27 5.62 -14.19
C ASP A 169 -9.25 5.78 -15.33
N HIS A 170 -8.40 6.80 -15.28
CA HIS A 170 -7.30 6.96 -16.23
C HIS A 170 -6.34 5.73 -16.17
N LEU A 171 -5.95 5.27 -14.97
CA LEU A 171 -5.10 4.08 -14.83
C LEU A 171 -5.77 2.84 -15.41
N LEU A 172 -7.09 2.66 -15.20
CA LEU A 172 -7.85 1.54 -15.74
C LEU A 172 -7.94 1.55 -17.28
N THR A 173 -7.78 2.70 -17.92
CA THR A 173 -7.68 2.76 -19.41
C THR A 173 -6.34 2.28 -19.93
N GLN A 174 -5.30 2.31 -19.10
CA GLN A 174 -3.94 1.95 -19.48
C GLN A 174 -3.60 0.51 -19.10
N ILE A 175 -4.02 0.05 -17.94
CA ILE A 175 -3.78 -1.30 -17.44
C ILE A 175 -5.10 -2.07 -17.40
N PRO A 176 -5.19 -3.26 -18.00
CA PRO A 176 -4.13 -4.06 -18.67
C PRO A 176 -3.95 -3.76 -20.17
N ALA A 177 -4.65 -2.78 -20.74
CA ALA A 177 -4.73 -2.61 -22.19
C ALA A 177 -3.39 -2.30 -22.86
N GLN A 178 -2.53 -1.52 -22.20
CA GLN A 178 -1.22 -1.13 -22.73
C GLN A 178 -0.09 -1.95 -22.11
N GLU A 179 -0.18 -2.27 -20.83
CA GLU A 179 0.83 -3.04 -20.09
C GLU A 179 0.19 -3.77 -18.90
N SER A 180 0.78 -4.91 -18.51
CA SER A 180 0.42 -5.61 -17.27
C SER A 180 0.95 -4.84 -16.05
N ILE A 181 0.20 -4.85 -14.93
CA ILE A 181 0.63 -4.19 -13.69
C ILE A 181 1.98 -4.71 -13.16
N VAL A 182 2.32 -5.97 -13.41
CA VAL A 182 3.57 -6.58 -12.94
C VAL A 182 4.77 -6.26 -13.84
N ARG A 183 4.52 -5.71 -15.03
CA ARG A 183 5.57 -5.22 -15.94
C ARG A 183 5.68 -3.70 -15.90
N ALA A 184 4.65 -3.01 -15.44
CA ALA A 184 4.72 -1.58 -15.22
C ALA A 184 5.74 -1.26 -14.12
N GLY A 185 6.64 -0.30 -14.38
CA GLY A 185 7.67 0.12 -13.43
C GLY A 185 8.72 -0.95 -13.12
N TYR A 186 9.15 -1.03 -11.87
CA TYR A 186 10.29 -1.84 -11.41
C TYR A 186 9.90 -3.03 -10.54
N TYR A 187 10.87 -3.87 -10.18
CA TYR A 187 10.79 -4.92 -9.15
C TYR A 187 9.59 -5.86 -9.31
N ARG A 188 9.41 -6.42 -10.51
CA ARG A 188 8.28 -7.31 -10.85
C ARG A 188 6.92 -6.67 -10.53
N GLY A 189 6.84 -5.37 -10.72
CA GLY A 189 5.61 -4.61 -10.52
C GLY A 189 5.17 -4.44 -9.07
N MET A 190 6.00 -4.70 -8.06
CA MET A 190 5.60 -4.48 -6.66
C MET A 190 5.26 -3.00 -6.36
N PRO A 191 6.07 -1.99 -6.79
CA PRO A 191 5.68 -0.60 -6.61
C PRO A 191 4.33 -0.26 -7.23
N PRO A 192 4.09 -0.49 -8.55
CA PRO A 192 2.80 -0.19 -9.15
C PRO A 192 1.66 -1.05 -8.58
N SER A 193 1.90 -2.32 -8.27
CA SER A 193 0.88 -3.21 -7.68
C SER A 193 0.35 -2.73 -6.32
N SER A 194 1.12 -1.94 -5.59
CA SER A 194 0.69 -1.37 -4.31
C SER A 194 -0.46 -0.35 -4.45
N VAL A 195 -0.83 0.03 -5.69
CA VAL A 195 -2.08 0.74 -5.99
C VAL A 195 -3.32 -0.06 -5.60
N LEU A 196 -3.16 -1.35 -5.31
CA LEU A 196 -4.20 -2.21 -4.74
C LEU A 196 -4.90 -1.55 -3.53
N VAL A 197 -4.16 -0.88 -2.64
CA VAL A 197 -4.74 -0.22 -1.46
C VAL A 197 -5.73 0.87 -1.85
N PRO A 198 -5.37 1.91 -2.64
CA PRO A 198 -6.34 2.93 -3.02
C PRO A 198 -7.48 2.41 -3.90
N MET A 199 -7.31 1.32 -4.65
CA MET A 199 -8.42 0.68 -5.37
C MET A 199 -9.47 0.10 -4.41
N VAL A 200 -9.02 -0.61 -3.36
CA VAL A 200 -9.90 -1.07 -2.27
C VAL A 200 -10.58 0.11 -1.58
N MET A 201 -9.85 1.18 -1.30
CA MET A 201 -10.40 2.40 -0.70
C MET A 201 -11.46 3.06 -1.58
N LEU A 202 -11.25 3.15 -2.89
CA LEU A 202 -12.22 3.68 -3.85
C LEU A 202 -13.46 2.82 -3.92
N TYR A 203 -13.32 1.48 -4.00
CA TYR A 203 -14.48 0.60 -3.96
C TYR A 203 -15.34 0.84 -2.72
N ASN A 204 -14.73 0.94 -1.54
CA ASN A 204 -15.45 1.18 -0.29
C ASN A 204 -16.22 2.53 -0.26
N ARG A 205 -15.77 3.54 -1.02
CA ARG A 205 -16.40 4.86 -1.04
C ARG A 205 -17.41 5.05 -2.17
N THR A 206 -17.19 4.38 -3.28
CA THR A 206 -18.00 4.54 -4.50
C THR A 206 -18.95 3.38 -4.75
N MET A 207 -18.63 2.18 -4.22
CA MET A 207 -19.29 0.91 -4.55
C MET A 207 -19.21 0.55 -6.04
N ASP A 208 -18.27 1.15 -6.78
CA ASP A 208 -18.04 0.82 -8.18
C ASP A 208 -17.19 -0.46 -8.30
N SER A 209 -17.80 -1.51 -8.86
CA SER A 209 -17.17 -2.83 -8.95
C SER A 209 -15.89 -2.84 -9.80
N ARG A 210 -15.69 -1.86 -10.70
CA ARG A 210 -14.47 -1.77 -11.52
C ARG A 210 -13.21 -1.73 -10.68
N TYR A 211 -13.25 -1.03 -9.53
CA TYR A 211 -12.09 -0.95 -8.62
C TYR A 211 -11.84 -2.26 -7.87
N LEU A 212 -12.89 -2.98 -7.47
CA LEU A 212 -12.76 -4.30 -6.87
C LEU A 212 -12.24 -5.34 -7.88
N ASP A 213 -12.75 -5.29 -9.11
CA ASP A 213 -12.33 -6.19 -10.17
C ASP A 213 -10.86 -5.93 -10.56
N PHE A 214 -10.45 -4.65 -10.62
CA PHE A 214 -9.05 -4.29 -10.82
C PHE A 214 -8.15 -4.71 -9.64
N ALA A 215 -8.62 -4.59 -8.40
CA ALA A 215 -7.91 -5.09 -7.22
C ALA A 215 -7.67 -6.61 -7.29
N LYS A 216 -8.66 -7.38 -7.72
CA LYS A 216 -8.52 -8.84 -7.95
C LYS A 216 -7.57 -9.14 -9.11
N TYR A 217 -7.64 -8.37 -10.19
CA TYR A 217 -6.72 -8.47 -11.32
C TYR A 217 -5.26 -8.30 -10.87
N ILE A 218 -4.95 -7.27 -10.06
CA ILE A 218 -3.61 -7.06 -9.53
C ILE A 218 -3.08 -8.32 -8.84
N VAL A 219 -3.87 -8.92 -7.95
CA VAL A 219 -3.45 -10.13 -7.22
C VAL A 219 -3.31 -11.34 -8.15
N SER A 220 -4.16 -11.47 -9.19
CA SER A 220 -4.01 -12.54 -10.19
C SER A 220 -2.73 -12.40 -11.02
N GLU A 221 -2.34 -11.16 -11.35
CA GLU A 221 -1.09 -10.89 -12.08
C GLU A 221 0.16 -11.20 -11.24
N TRP A 222 0.09 -11.04 -9.90
CA TRP A 222 1.20 -11.44 -9.04
C TRP A 222 1.56 -12.92 -9.19
N GLU A 223 0.58 -13.79 -9.42
CA GLU A 223 0.78 -15.23 -9.45
C GLU A 223 1.22 -15.74 -10.84
N THR A 224 1.40 -14.85 -11.81
CA THR A 224 1.98 -15.17 -13.11
C THR A 224 3.50 -15.38 -13.02
N PRO A 225 4.14 -16.02 -14.03
CA PRO A 225 5.61 -16.18 -14.05
C PRO A 225 6.39 -14.85 -14.00
N ASP A 226 5.82 -13.78 -14.55
CA ASP A 226 6.43 -12.44 -14.54
C ASP A 226 6.23 -11.72 -13.22
N GLY A 227 5.22 -12.13 -12.44
CA GLY A 227 4.82 -11.50 -11.19
C GLY A 227 5.72 -11.88 -10.01
N PRO A 228 5.50 -11.21 -8.86
CA PRO A 228 6.26 -11.44 -7.64
C PRO A 228 5.84 -12.70 -6.87
N GLN A 229 4.72 -13.34 -7.23
CA GLN A 229 4.19 -14.56 -6.60
C GLN A 229 4.03 -14.44 -5.07
N LEU A 230 3.48 -13.30 -4.63
CA LEU A 230 3.45 -12.95 -3.19
C LEU A 230 2.56 -13.88 -2.37
N VAL A 231 1.45 -14.39 -2.93
CA VAL A 231 0.54 -15.27 -2.20
C VAL A 231 1.10 -16.69 -2.19
N SER A 232 1.43 -17.26 -3.35
CA SER A 232 1.89 -18.65 -3.46
C SER A 232 3.19 -18.89 -2.70
N LYS A 233 4.18 -18.00 -2.82
CA LYS A 233 5.46 -18.11 -2.10
C LYS A 233 5.29 -17.96 -0.59
N ALA A 234 4.39 -17.07 -0.14
CA ALA A 234 4.08 -16.95 1.28
C ALA A 234 3.43 -18.23 1.83
N LEU A 235 2.46 -18.80 1.10
CA LEU A 235 1.81 -20.04 1.49
C LEU A 235 2.77 -21.23 1.51
N ALA A 236 3.78 -21.22 0.65
CA ALA A 236 4.86 -22.21 0.59
C ALA A 236 6.01 -21.94 1.59
N ASP A 237 5.86 -20.97 2.49
CA ASP A 237 6.86 -20.59 3.51
C ASP A 237 8.23 -20.18 2.94
N VAL A 238 8.26 -19.64 1.70
CA VAL A 238 9.48 -19.07 1.15
C VAL A 238 9.84 -17.78 1.91
N PRO A 239 11.06 -17.67 2.49
CA PRO A 239 11.47 -16.47 3.22
C PRO A 239 11.38 -15.21 2.37
N VAL A 240 11.01 -14.08 2.98
CA VAL A 240 10.88 -12.81 2.25
C VAL A 240 12.18 -12.38 1.57
N ALA A 241 13.33 -12.70 2.15
CA ALA A 241 14.64 -12.42 1.58
C ALA A 241 15.04 -13.36 0.42
N GLU A 242 14.26 -14.41 0.14
CA GLU A 242 14.60 -15.44 -0.85
C GLU A 242 13.54 -15.56 -1.97
N ARG A 243 12.55 -14.65 -2.00
CA ARG A 243 11.42 -14.74 -2.95
C ARG A 243 11.80 -14.48 -4.40
N PHE A 244 12.90 -13.79 -4.62
CA PHE A 244 13.40 -13.51 -5.96
C PHE A 244 14.78 -14.10 -6.15
N PRO A 245 15.07 -14.63 -7.35
CA PRO A 245 16.42 -15.11 -7.66
C PRO A 245 17.39 -13.93 -7.58
N SER A 246 18.57 -14.20 -7.04
CA SER A 246 19.67 -13.25 -7.06
C SER A 246 20.08 -12.94 -8.50
N HIS A 247 20.28 -11.66 -8.83
CA HIS A 247 20.89 -11.27 -10.08
C HIS A 247 22.39 -11.59 -10.04
N GLY A 248 22.90 -12.27 -11.06
CA GLY A 248 24.30 -12.66 -11.12
C GLY A 248 25.30 -11.49 -11.18
N SER A 249 24.81 -10.26 -11.47
CA SER A 249 25.59 -9.03 -11.44
C SER A 249 25.53 -8.28 -10.11
N ALA A 250 24.68 -8.71 -9.17
CA ALA A 250 24.53 -8.04 -7.88
C ALA A 250 25.84 -8.14 -7.08
N GLN A 251 26.36 -7.00 -6.61
CA GLN A 251 27.57 -6.93 -5.80
C GLN A 251 27.38 -7.60 -4.43
N ALA A 252 26.15 -7.61 -3.94
CA ALA A 252 25.77 -8.26 -2.70
C ALA A 252 24.37 -8.87 -2.83
N TRP A 253 24.15 -9.99 -2.17
CA TRP A 253 22.83 -10.67 -2.21
C TRP A 253 21.70 -9.85 -1.59
N TRP A 254 21.98 -8.85 -0.78
CA TRP A 254 21.03 -7.91 -0.19
C TRP A 254 20.87 -6.60 -1.00
N SER A 255 21.47 -6.47 -2.17
CA SER A 255 21.35 -5.25 -2.95
C SER A 255 19.96 -5.12 -3.56
N TRP A 256 19.54 -3.89 -3.86
CA TRP A 256 18.28 -3.59 -4.51
C TRP A 256 18.11 -4.32 -5.87
N GLU A 257 19.20 -4.67 -6.53
CA GLU A 257 19.23 -5.45 -7.78
C GLU A 257 18.60 -6.84 -7.61
N ASN A 258 18.57 -7.39 -6.40
CA ASN A 258 17.95 -8.68 -6.11
C ASN A 258 16.42 -8.60 -6.01
N GLY A 259 15.85 -7.40 -5.92
CA GLY A 259 14.40 -7.21 -6.01
C GLY A 259 13.60 -7.52 -4.74
N GLN A 260 14.25 -7.84 -3.61
CA GLN A 260 13.59 -8.12 -2.32
C GLN A 260 13.14 -6.83 -1.62
N LYS A 261 12.65 -5.85 -2.34
CA LYS A 261 12.28 -4.52 -1.84
C LYS A 261 11.26 -4.60 -0.71
N ALA A 262 11.68 -4.23 0.49
CA ALA A 262 10.92 -4.43 1.71
C ALA A 262 9.69 -3.52 1.80
N TYR A 263 9.86 -2.23 1.45
CA TYR A 263 8.77 -1.26 1.49
C TYR A 263 7.63 -1.64 0.54
N GLU A 264 7.97 -1.91 -0.70
CA GLU A 264 7.02 -2.22 -1.76
C GLU A 264 6.32 -3.55 -1.49
N MET A 265 7.05 -4.57 -1.03
CA MET A 265 6.47 -5.87 -0.68
C MET A 265 5.46 -5.75 0.47
N MET A 266 5.81 -5.02 1.54
CA MET A 266 4.87 -4.79 2.66
C MET A 266 3.67 -3.95 2.23
N SER A 267 3.85 -2.97 1.34
CA SER A 267 2.73 -2.20 0.77
C SER A 267 1.78 -3.07 -0.04
N CYS A 268 2.28 -4.09 -0.74
CA CYS A 268 1.45 -5.07 -1.43
C CYS A 268 0.63 -5.91 -0.44
N TYR A 269 1.25 -6.40 0.65
CA TYR A 269 0.51 -7.14 1.69
C TYR A 269 -0.53 -6.28 2.42
N ASP A 270 -0.25 -5.01 2.63
CA ASP A 270 -1.22 -4.05 3.16
C ASP A 270 -2.49 -3.99 2.28
N GLY A 271 -2.31 -3.89 0.97
CA GLY A 271 -3.39 -3.96 -0.01
C GLY A 271 -4.12 -5.31 -0.02
N LEU A 272 -3.38 -6.41 0.13
CA LEU A 272 -3.95 -7.76 0.19
C LEU A 272 -4.86 -7.94 1.41
N LEU A 273 -4.50 -7.38 2.57
CA LEU A 273 -5.34 -7.37 3.76
C LEU A 273 -6.63 -6.58 3.53
N GLY A 274 -6.55 -5.43 2.85
CA GLY A 274 -7.73 -4.67 2.45
C GLY A 274 -8.66 -5.47 1.51
N LEU A 275 -8.09 -6.21 0.56
CA LEU A 275 -8.85 -7.07 -0.34
C LEU A 275 -9.42 -8.29 0.40
N TYR A 276 -8.70 -8.85 1.39
CA TYR A 276 -9.24 -9.88 2.29
C TYR A 276 -10.49 -9.38 3.03
N ALA A 277 -10.45 -8.17 3.55
CA ALA A 277 -11.60 -7.59 4.27
C ALA A 277 -12.88 -7.56 3.41
N LEU A 278 -12.75 -7.41 2.09
CA LEU A 278 -13.86 -7.40 1.13
C LEU A 278 -14.26 -8.78 0.64
N THR A 279 -13.30 -9.65 0.38
CA THR A 279 -13.53 -10.93 -0.32
C THR A 279 -13.66 -12.12 0.63
N ARG A 280 -13.09 -12.01 1.82
CA ARG A 280 -12.95 -13.10 2.80
C ARG A 280 -12.18 -14.32 2.27
N ASN A 281 -11.34 -14.14 1.26
CA ASN A 281 -10.45 -15.18 0.80
C ASN A 281 -9.37 -15.47 1.86
N ALA A 282 -9.46 -16.61 2.51
CA ALA A 282 -8.60 -17.00 3.63
C ALA A 282 -7.11 -17.06 3.27
N ASP A 283 -6.77 -17.36 2.01
CA ASP A 283 -5.38 -17.42 1.55
C ASP A 283 -4.71 -16.04 1.57
N TYR A 284 -5.47 -14.96 1.40
CA TYR A 284 -4.92 -13.60 1.45
C TYR A 284 -4.47 -13.22 2.86
N LEU A 285 -5.30 -13.48 3.88
CA LEU A 285 -4.91 -13.26 5.26
C LEU A 285 -3.74 -14.16 5.65
N LYS A 286 -3.85 -15.45 5.34
CA LYS A 286 -2.81 -16.44 5.66
C LYS A 286 -1.46 -16.09 5.02
N ALA A 287 -1.45 -15.63 3.77
CA ALA A 287 -0.23 -15.22 3.10
C ALA A 287 0.41 -13.98 3.77
N ALA A 288 -0.41 -13.00 4.16
CA ALA A 288 0.08 -11.82 4.89
C ALA A 288 0.62 -12.20 6.28
N GLU A 289 -0.11 -13.00 7.05
CA GLU A 289 0.34 -13.47 8.38
C GLU A 289 1.65 -14.27 8.30
N LYS A 290 1.76 -15.22 7.38
CA LYS A 290 3.00 -15.99 7.17
C LYS A 290 4.17 -15.08 6.81
N SER A 291 3.96 -14.11 5.93
CA SER A 291 5.01 -13.16 5.55
C SER A 291 5.43 -12.29 6.73
N VAL A 292 4.49 -11.78 7.50
CA VAL A 292 4.79 -10.97 8.68
C VAL A 292 5.48 -11.79 9.77
N ARG A 293 5.09 -13.05 9.99
CA ARG A 293 5.81 -13.97 10.89
C ARG A 293 7.25 -14.18 10.42
N ASN A 294 7.46 -14.42 9.14
CA ASN A 294 8.81 -14.55 8.59
C ASN A 294 9.64 -13.26 8.74
N ILE A 295 9.02 -12.08 8.53
CA ILE A 295 9.68 -10.79 8.77
C ILE A 295 10.08 -10.64 10.24
N ILE A 296 9.22 -11.02 11.19
CA ILE A 296 9.53 -10.98 12.64
C ILE A 296 10.70 -11.88 12.96
N ASP A 297 10.71 -13.09 12.40
CA ASP A 297 11.65 -14.14 12.77
C ASP A 297 13.02 -13.97 12.11
N GLU A 298 13.05 -13.42 10.89
CA GLU A 298 14.26 -13.40 10.06
C GLU A 298 14.81 -11.98 9.76
N GLU A 299 13.96 -10.94 9.77
CA GLU A 299 14.34 -9.61 9.29
C GLU A 299 14.43 -8.56 10.40
N ILE A 300 13.51 -8.58 11.36
CA ILE A 300 13.43 -7.53 12.37
C ILE A 300 14.56 -7.67 13.38
N ASN A 301 15.46 -6.70 13.38
CA ASN A 301 16.61 -6.61 14.26
C ASN A 301 16.23 -6.14 15.69
N ILE A 302 17.23 -5.97 16.55
CA ILE A 302 17.03 -5.58 17.95
C ILE A 302 16.29 -4.24 18.11
N ALA A 303 16.46 -3.30 17.19
CA ALA A 303 15.80 -2.00 17.22
C ALA A 303 14.33 -2.01 16.74
N GLY A 304 13.83 -3.15 16.26
CA GLY A 304 12.43 -3.27 15.81
C GLY A 304 12.20 -2.79 14.37
N SER A 305 13.23 -2.77 13.53
CA SER A 305 13.13 -2.50 12.10
C SER A 305 14.04 -3.45 11.33
N GLY A 306 13.94 -3.48 10.01
CA GLY A 306 14.72 -4.36 9.13
C GLY A 306 15.12 -3.63 7.85
N SER A 307 15.66 -4.35 6.92
CA SER A 307 16.21 -3.96 5.62
C SER A 307 17.66 -3.50 5.65
N ALA A 308 18.36 -3.82 4.56
CA ALA A 308 19.58 -3.19 4.14
C ALA A 308 19.43 -2.84 2.66
N ASP A 309 19.90 -1.65 2.27
CA ASP A 309 19.73 -1.13 0.92
C ASP A 309 18.26 -1.26 0.43
N GLU A 310 17.34 -0.98 1.35
CA GLU A 310 15.89 -1.05 1.16
C GLU A 310 15.33 -2.47 0.92
N CYS A 311 16.15 -3.53 1.02
CA CYS A 311 15.77 -4.92 0.77
C CYS A 311 15.73 -5.76 2.04
N PHE A 312 14.91 -6.81 2.04
CA PHE A 312 15.01 -7.90 3.01
C PHE A 312 16.28 -8.71 2.77
N TYR A 313 16.98 -9.08 3.84
CA TYR A 313 18.32 -9.67 3.75
C TYR A 313 18.69 -10.62 4.89
N HIS A 314 17.69 -11.24 5.55
CA HIS A 314 17.86 -11.99 6.81
C HIS A 314 18.44 -11.12 7.94
N GLY A 315 17.93 -9.90 8.05
CA GLY A 315 18.49 -8.84 8.87
C GLY A 315 18.66 -9.19 10.34
N ARG A 316 17.81 -10.06 10.90
CA ARG A 316 17.94 -10.52 12.29
C ARG A 316 19.20 -11.35 12.51
N ARG A 317 19.57 -12.22 11.58
CA ARG A 317 20.82 -12.99 11.64
C ARG A 317 22.04 -12.15 11.30
N MET A 318 21.85 -11.18 10.42
CA MET A 318 22.91 -10.36 9.86
C MET A 318 23.10 -9.02 10.57
N GLN A 319 22.42 -8.76 11.69
CA GLN A 319 22.42 -7.44 12.36
C GLN A 319 23.80 -7.03 12.91
N THR A 320 24.72 -7.99 13.11
CA THR A 320 26.12 -7.72 13.49
C THR A 320 27.08 -7.68 12.32
N THR A 321 26.60 -7.93 11.10
CA THR A 321 27.38 -7.83 9.87
C THR A 321 27.15 -6.45 9.27
N PRO A 322 28.20 -5.65 9.02
CA PRO A 322 28.03 -4.35 8.41
C PRO A 322 27.25 -4.46 7.09
N ALA A 323 26.15 -3.72 7.00
CA ALA A 323 25.37 -3.59 5.80
C ALA A 323 25.07 -2.11 5.56
N TYR A 324 25.05 -1.71 4.28
CA TYR A 324 24.79 -0.33 3.91
C TYR A 324 23.30 0.01 4.06
N SER A 325 23.01 1.26 4.37
CA SER A 325 21.65 1.79 4.30
C SER A 325 20.63 0.96 5.11
N MET A 326 21.00 0.59 6.35
CA MET A 326 20.14 -0.23 7.22
C MET A 326 18.94 0.55 7.74
N MET A 327 17.83 -0.15 7.99
CA MET A 327 16.62 0.36 8.63
C MET A 327 16.11 1.64 7.97
N GLU A 328 15.78 1.58 6.67
CA GLU A 328 15.12 2.70 6.02
C GLU A 328 13.87 3.11 6.80
N THR A 329 13.70 4.40 7.04
CA THR A 329 12.54 4.88 7.81
C THR A 329 11.21 4.61 7.12
N CYS A 330 11.17 4.57 5.77
CA CYS A 330 9.97 4.16 5.04
C CYS A 330 9.61 2.70 5.34
N VAL A 331 10.60 1.81 5.41
CA VAL A 331 10.42 0.41 5.82
C VAL A 331 9.89 0.33 7.25
N THR A 332 10.49 1.10 8.18
CA THR A 332 10.06 1.19 9.58
C THR A 332 8.59 1.60 9.70
N MET A 333 8.16 2.63 8.96
CA MET A 333 6.78 3.11 8.99
C MET A 333 5.80 2.10 8.39
N THR A 334 6.15 1.50 7.23
CA THR A 334 5.28 0.52 6.56
C THR A 334 5.17 -0.77 7.37
N TRP A 335 6.23 -1.15 8.09
CA TRP A 335 6.20 -2.26 9.03
C TRP A 335 5.15 -2.05 10.14
N MET A 336 5.16 -0.88 10.78
CA MET A 336 4.17 -0.55 11.82
C MET A 336 2.74 -0.51 11.25
N GLN A 337 2.56 0.02 10.04
CA GLN A 337 1.27 0.08 9.38
C GLN A 337 0.72 -1.33 9.10
N LEU A 338 1.54 -2.22 8.54
CA LEU A 338 1.16 -3.60 8.25
C LEU A 338 0.82 -4.37 9.54
N CYS A 339 1.62 -4.19 10.61
CA CYS A 339 1.30 -4.74 11.93
C CYS A 339 -0.02 -4.17 12.49
N GLY A 340 -0.28 -2.88 12.30
CA GLY A 340 -1.54 -2.24 12.72
C GLY A 340 -2.76 -2.86 12.05
N HIS A 341 -2.72 -3.08 10.74
CA HIS A 341 -3.81 -3.72 10.00
C HIS A 341 -4.03 -5.18 10.43
N LEU A 342 -2.96 -5.93 10.65
CA LEU A 342 -3.09 -7.29 11.18
C LEU A 342 -3.68 -7.30 12.60
N LEU A 343 -3.27 -6.36 13.46
CA LEU A 343 -3.84 -6.21 14.80
C LEU A 343 -5.34 -5.94 14.74
N GLU A 344 -5.78 -5.04 13.87
CA GLU A 344 -7.21 -4.73 13.67
C GLU A 344 -8.02 -5.94 13.17
N LEU A 345 -7.44 -6.77 12.31
CA LEU A 345 -8.12 -7.92 11.71
C LEU A 345 -8.13 -9.16 12.60
N THR A 346 -7.08 -9.38 13.37
CA THR A 346 -6.84 -10.65 14.10
C THR A 346 -6.92 -10.50 15.61
N HIS A 347 -6.74 -9.28 16.13
CA HIS A 347 -6.60 -8.99 17.57
C HIS A 347 -5.42 -9.74 18.24
N ASP A 348 -4.42 -10.20 17.46
CA ASP A 348 -3.23 -10.86 18.01
C ASP A 348 -2.29 -9.80 18.61
N PRO A 349 -2.03 -9.84 19.93
CA PRO A 349 -1.18 -8.87 20.62
C PRO A 349 0.27 -8.85 20.13
N LEU A 350 0.73 -9.89 19.45
CA LEU A 350 2.06 -9.92 18.84
C LEU A 350 2.32 -8.68 17.96
N TYR A 351 1.31 -8.27 17.20
CA TYR A 351 1.47 -7.11 16.31
C TYR A 351 1.56 -5.79 17.10
N ALA A 352 0.87 -5.67 18.23
CA ALA A 352 1.01 -4.54 19.14
C ALA A 352 2.42 -4.48 19.72
N ASP A 353 2.99 -5.61 20.15
CA ASP A 353 4.37 -5.69 20.64
C ASP A 353 5.40 -5.24 19.59
N GLN A 354 5.18 -5.61 18.31
CA GLN A 354 6.06 -5.14 17.23
C GLN A 354 5.96 -3.63 17.03
N ILE A 355 4.77 -3.06 17.05
CA ILE A 355 4.57 -1.61 16.93
C ILE A 355 5.24 -0.88 18.08
N GLU A 356 5.01 -1.30 19.33
CA GLU A 356 5.60 -0.68 20.53
C GLU A 356 7.12 -0.70 20.46
N ARG A 357 7.71 -1.87 20.20
CA ARG A 357 9.15 -2.04 20.05
C ARG A 357 9.73 -1.11 18.98
N THR A 358 9.08 -1.02 17.82
CA THR A 358 9.52 -0.17 16.71
C THR A 358 9.43 1.31 17.07
N VAL A 359 8.33 1.74 17.68
CA VAL A 359 8.13 3.15 18.08
C VAL A 359 9.20 3.60 19.04
N TYR A 360 9.42 2.85 20.13
CA TYR A 360 10.34 3.26 21.21
C TYR A 360 11.82 3.12 20.84
N ASN A 361 12.16 2.40 19.78
CA ASN A 361 13.54 2.22 19.35
C ASN A 361 13.78 2.82 17.95
N ALA A 362 13.52 2.07 16.87
CA ALA A 362 13.89 2.47 15.52
C ALA A 362 13.28 3.82 15.10
N LEU A 363 11.99 4.05 15.35
CA LEU A 363 11.32 5.28 14.94
C LEU A 363 11.83 6.50 15.72
N LEU A 364 11.85 6.41 17.05
CA LEU A 364 12.32 7.54 17.87
C LEU A 364 13.82 7.82 17.68
N ALA A 365 14.63 6.79 17.38
CA ALA A 365 16.05 6.98 17.08
C ALA A 365 16.28 7.67 15.73
N ALA A 366 15.42 7.40 14.72
CA ALA A 366 15.51 8.07 13.43
C ALA A 366 15.13 9.56 13.47
N LEU A 367 14.39 10.00 14.49
CA LEU A 367 13.96 11.39 14.65
C LEU A 367 15.04 12.22 15.34
N LYS A 368 15.47 13.32 14.71
CA LYS A 368 16.29 14.33 15.37
C LYS A 368 15.56 14.88 16.61
N GLY A 369 16.33 15.24 17.65
CA GLY A 369 15.79 15.63 18.95
C GLY A 369 14.75 16.75 18.92
N ASP A 370 14.93 17.72 18.02
CA ASP A 370 14.04 18.86 17.84
C ASP A 370 12.87 18.60 16.88
N GLY A 371 12.78 17.38 16.28
CA GLY A 371 11.74 17.00 15.32
C GLY A 371 11.91 17.57 13.91
N SER A 372 12.98 18.33 13.63
CA SER A 372 13.17 19.00 12.33
C SER A 372 13.59 18.07 11.20
N GLN A 373 14.19 16.93 11.53
CA GLN A 373 14.73 16.00 10.55
C GLN A 373 14.46 14.55 10.96
N ILE A 374 14.42 13.68 9.96
CA ILE A 374 14.36 12.23 10.13
C ILE A 374 15.46 11.60 9.28
N ALA A 375 16.18 10.66 9.84
CA ALA A 375 17.18 9.91 9.12
C ALA A 375 16.52 9.03 8.06
N LYS A 376 17.06 8.98 6.84
CA LYS A 376 16.60 8.03 5.82
C LYS A 376 16.97 6.61 6.24
N TYR A 377 18.18 6.41 6.72
CA TYR A 377 18.71 5.13 7.21
C TYR A 377 19.27 5.28 8.63
N SER A 378 19.19 4.21 9.42
CA SER A 378 19.63 4.21 10.82
C SER A 378 20.47 2.96 11.11
N PRO A 379 21.75 2.89 10.69
CA PRO A 379 22.59 1.73 10.93
C PRO A 379 22.78 1.46 12.44
N LEU A 380 22.87 0.20 12.82
CA LEU A 380 23.05 -0.19 14.24
C LEU A 380 24.40 0.23 14.81
N GLU A 381 25.39 0.49 13.98
CA GLU A 381 26.72 0.96 14.37
C GLU A 381 26.76 2.45 14.73
N GLY A 382 25.67 3.17 14.47
CA GLY A 382 25.60 4.61 14.57
C GLY A 382 26.17 5.34 13.33
N VAL A 383 26.20 6.66 13.39
CA VAL A 383 26.74 7.58 12.37
C VAL A 383 27.81 8.46 12.96
#